data_816625bfd62c30cd2fef32f19d51ea29
#
_entry.id   816625bfd62c30cd2fef32f19d51ea29
#
_cell.length_a   1.000
_cell.length_b   1.000
_cell.length_c   1.000
_cell.angle_alpha   90.00
_cell.angle_beta   90.00
_cell.angle_gamma   90.00
#
_symmetry.space_group_name_H-M   'P 1'
#
loop_
_entity.id
_entity.type
_entity.pdbx_description
1 polymer ?
#
loop_
_entity_poly.entity_id
_entity_poly.type
_entity_poly.pdbx_seq_one_letter_code
_entity_poly.pdbx_strand_id
1 'polypeptide(L)'
;LLATAEAASTAEGEEFMKQLYPETYQNETGVRIAETLKRLFSYTTEDALYSDFDVSYENFFSGKAAMIPNGYWMMDQIPEGWQEKTRFAPFPENRLISSPETFGWAIVSSYSHEVKEGAAALFKLRTRLDMEKREALFAREGEALIPAERDYIQAYKNNPKLVPNYQVKWNSILQEETLAEALPELIAGKISPEEFTE
;
A
#
# COMPACT_ATOMS: atom_id res chain seq x y z
N LEU A 1 -3.40 1.22 -2.73
CA LEU A 1 -3.53 2.02 -1.50
C LEU A 1 -4.61 3.09 -1.63
N LEU A 2 -4.52 3.99 -2.63
CA LEU A 2 -5.49 5.09 -2.81
C LEU A 2 -6.90 4.57 -3.08
N ALA A 3 -7.05 3.58 -3.96
CA ALA A 3 -8.34 2.94 -4.24
C ALA A 3 -8.96 2.31 -2.97
N THR A 4 -8.14 1.64 -2.16
CA THR A 4 -8.59 1.05 -0.90
C THR A 4 -9.02 2.11 0.11
N ALA A 5 -8.27 3.21 0.22
CA ALA A 5 -8.62 4.31 1.10
C ALA A 5 -9.95 4.97 0.69
N GLU A 6 -10.17 5.15 -0.60
CA GLU A 6 -11.41 5.68 -1.15
C GLU A 6 -12.58 4.72 -0.92
N ALA A 7 -12.42 3.44 -1.23
CA ALA A 7 -13.45 2.44 -0.98
C ALA A 7 -13.91 2.49 0.48
N ALA A 8 -12.97 2.47 1.41
CA ALA A 8 -13.24 2.47 2.84
C ALA A 8 -13.77 3.81 3.39
N SER A 9 -14.01 4.80 2.54
CA SER A 9 -14.66 6.06 2.96
C SER A 9 -16.14 5.87 3.30
N THR A 10 -16.75 4.75 2.89
CA THR A 10 -18.13 4.38 3.23
C THR A 10 -18.19 2.97 3.83
N ALA A 11 -19.27 2.67 4.56
CA ALA A 11 -19.48 1.35 5.16
C ALA A 11 -19.62 0.25 4.08
N GLU A 12 -20.33 0.54 3.01
CA GLU A 12 -20.53 -0.37 1.88
C GLU A 12 -19.22 -0.68 1.17
N GLY A 13 -18.39 0.35 0.96
CA GLY A 13 -17.09 0.19 0.34
C GLY A 13 -16.11 -0.57 1.23
N GLU A 14 -16.19 -0.40 2.56
CA GLU A 14 -15.41 -1.18 3.51
C GLU A 14 -15.76 -2.67 3.46
N GLU A 15 -17.05 -3.00 3.39
CA GLU A 15 -17.51 -4.38 3.20
C GLU A 15 -17.11 -4.93 1.83
N PHE A 16 -17.19 -4.12 0.78
CA PHE A 16 -16.72 -4.50 -0.55
C PHE A 16 -15.23 -4.88 -0.54
N MET A 17 -14.38 -4.12 0.15
CA MET A 17 -12.93 -4.40 0.23
C MET A 17 -12.58 -5.64 1.05
N LYS A 18 -13.50 -6.18 1.85
CA LYS A 18 -13.33 -7.45 2.57
C LYS A 18 -13.57 -8.68 1.68
N GLN A 19 -14.19 -8.52 0.53
CA GLN A 19 -14.41 -9.61 -0.40
C GLN A 19 -13.09 -9.99 -1.09
N LEU A 20 -12.78 -11.28 -1.14
CA LEU A 20 -11.59 -11.77 -1.86
C LEU A 20 -11.80 -11.72 -3.37
N TYR A 21 -12.99 -12.12 -3.80
CA TYR A 21 -13.39 -12.19 -5.20
C TYR A 21 -14.78 -11.61 -5.34
N PRO A 22 -14.92 -10.29 -5.51
CA PRO A 22 -16.23 -9.69 -5.76
C PRO A 22 -16.79 -10.19 -7.10
N GLU A 23 -18.09 -10.41 -7.15
CA GLU A 23 -18.78 -10.85 -8.37
C GLU A 23 -18.71 -9.80 -9.48
N THR A 24 -18.65 -8.53 -9.13
CA THR A 24 -18.56 -7.40 -10.04
C THR A 24 -17.95 -6.18 -9.37
N TYR A 25 -17.27 -5.37 -10.16
CA TYR A 25 -16.84 -4.03 -9.80
C TYR A 25 -17.81 -2.95 -10.26
N GLN A 26 -18.86 -3.31 -11.03
CA GLN A 26 -19.93 -2.42 -11.47
C GLN A 26 -20.88 -2.08 -10.31
N ASN A 27 -20.43 -1.21 -9.43
CA ASN A 27 -21.18 -0.74 -8.29
C ASN A 27 -20.72 0.68 -7.91
N GLU A 28 -21.45 1.34 -7.04
CA GLU A 28 -21.14 2.72 -6.61
C GLU A 28 -19.73 2.85 -6.02
N THR A 29 -19.22 1.84 -5.34
CA THR A 29 -17.87 1.85 -4.80
C THR A 29 -16.82 1.79 -5.92
N GLY A 30 -17.00 0.94 -6.91
CA GLY A 30 -16.13 0.84 -8.09
C GLY A 30 -16.07 2.15 -8.86
N VAL A 31 -17.21 2.70 -9.20
CA VAL A 31 -17.31 4.00 -9.91
C VAL A 31 -16.63 5.12 -9.12
N ARG A 32 -16.89 5.24 -7.81
CA ARG A 32 -16.26 6.23 -6.95
C ARG A 32 -14.72 6.06 -6.87
N ILE A 33 -14.23 4.82 -6.86
CA ILE A 33 -12.79 4.54 -6.96
C ILE A 33 -12.23 5.06 -8.29
N ALA A 34 -12.89 4.76 -9.42
CA ALA A 34 -12.46 5.19 -10.75
C ALA A 34 -12.43 6.72 -10.86
N GLU A 35 -13.46 7.41 -10.40
CA GLU A 35 -13.50 8.88 -10.35
C GLU A 35 -12.37 9.48 -9.51
N THR A 36 -12.12 8.88 -8.35
CA THR A 36 -11.06 9.35 -7.45
C THR A 36 -9.67 9.10 -8.05
N LEU A 37 -9.43 7.95 -8.67
CA LEU A 37 -8.19 7.68 -9.38
C LEU A 37 -7.98 8.68 -10.51
N LYS A 38 -8.98 8.90 -11.36
CA LYS A 38 -8.93 9.90 -12.45
C LYS A 38 -8.59 11.29 -11.91
N ARG A 39 -9.22 11.72 -10.83
CA ARG A 39 -8.94 13.01 -10.19
C ARG A 39 -7.52 13.06 -9.61
N LEU A 40 -7.07 12.01 -8.92
CA LEU A 40 -5.74 11.98 -8.32
C LEU A 40 -4.62 12.02 -9.35
N PHE A 41 -4.78 11.32 -10.47
CA PHE A 41 -3.81 11.37 -11.55
C PHE A 41 -3.69 12.75 -12.21
N SER A 42 -4.69 13.63 -12.09
CA SER A 42 -4.56 15.02 -12.55
C SER A 42 -3.56 15.85 -11.72
N TYR A 43 -3.13 15.37 -10.57
CA TYR A 43 -2.13 16.00 -9.69
C TYR A 43 -0.79 15.29 -9.69
N THR A 44 -0.62 14.25 -10.52
CA THR A 44 0.63 13.49 -10.59
C THR A 44 1.54 14.04 -11.70
N THR A 45 2.77 13.54 -11.74
CA THR A 45 3.70 13.78 -12.85
C THR A 45 3.24 13.05 -14.12
N GLU A 46 3.66 13.51 -15.30
CA GLU A 46 3.26 12.92 -16.59
C GLU A 46 3.66 11.45 -16.74
N ASP A 47 4.74 11.04 -16.05
CA ASP A 47 5.28 9.69 -16.06
C ASP A 47 4.61 8.75 -15.03
N ALA A 48 3.69 9.25 -14.20
CA ALA A 48 3.12 8.50 -13.09
C ALA A 48 2.40 7.20 -13.49
N LEU A 49 1.79 7.16 -14.68
CA LEU A 49 1.14 5.96 -15.21
C LEU A 49 2.09 4.81 -15.54
N TYR A 50 3.33 5.14 -15.81
CA TYR A 50 4.37 4.21 -16.26
C TYR A 50 5.52 4.11 -15.27
N SER A 51 5.38 4.79 -14.13
CA SER A 51 6.39 4.82 -13.07
C SER A 51 6.29 3.57 -12.21
N ASP A 52 7.41 2.94 -12.00
CA ASP A 52 7.57 1.93 -10.96
C ASP A 52 7.80 2.58 -9.59
N PHE A 53 8.09 1.74 -8.61
CA PHE A 53 8.36 2.18 -7.25
C PHE A 53 9.60 3.08 -7.16
N ASP A 54 10.66 2.75 -7.90
CA ASP A 54 11.94 3.47 -7.83
C ASP A 54 11.79 4.88 -8.40
N VAL A 55 11.11 5.03 -9.53
CA VAL A 55 10.80 6.33 -10.14
C VAL A 55 9.93 7.19 -9.22
N SER A 56 8.92 6.58 -8.59
CA SER A 56 8.05 7.28 -7.64
C SER A 56 8.83 7.79 -6.42
N TYR A 57 9.76 6.98 -5.91
CA TYR A 57 10.66 7.31 -4.82
C TYR A 57 11.60 8.46 -5.21
N GLU A 58 12.22 8.39 -6.38
CA GLU A 58 13.08 9.46 -6.91
C GLU A 58 12.32 10.77 -7.10
N ASN A 59 11.11 10.72 -7.64
CA ASN A 59 10.28 11.92 -7.82
C ASN A 59 9.95 12.59 -6.48
N PHE A 60 9.68 11.82 -5.44
CA PHE A 60 9.44 12.35 -4.11
C PHE A 60 10.70 12.96 -3.50
N PHE A 61 11.82 12.24 -3.46
CA PHE A 61 13.06 12.73 -2.85
C PHE A 61 13.88 13.69 -3.73
N SER A 62 13.50 13.91 -4.99
CA SER A 62 13.99 15.05 -5.79
C SER A 62 13.14 16.31 -5.64
N GLY A 63 12.02 16.23 -4.91
CA GLY A 63 11.11 17.36 -4.72
C GLY A 63 10.14 17.61 -5.88
N LYS A 64 10.04 16.69 -6.84
CA LYS A 64 9.05 16.79 -7.94
C LYS A 64 7.64 16.45 -7.44
N ALA A 65 7.51 15.55 -6.46
CA ALA A 65 6.26 15.20 -5.83
C ALA A 65 6.27 15.59 -4.35
N ALA A 66 5.19 16.23 -3.88
CA ALA A 66 5.06 16.65 -2.49
C ALA A 66 4.57 15.51 -1.58
N MET A 67 3.94 14.48 -2.13
CA MET A 67 3.38 13.34 -1.41
C MET A 67 3.62 12.05 -2.18
N ILE A 68 3.81 10.97 -1.43
CA ILE A 68 3.90 9.61 -1.95
C ILE A 68 3.06 8.68 -1.07
N PRO A 69 2.06 7.97 -1.62
CA PRO A 69 1.37 6.93 -0.87
C PRO A 69 2.27 5.70 -0.73
N ASN A 70 2.71 5.42 0.49
CA ASN A 70 3.66 4.34 0.76
C ASN A 70 3.40 3.71 2.13
N GLY A 71 4.18 2.72 2.50
CA GLY A 71 4.10 2.04 3.78
C GLY A 71 5.28 2.34 4.70
N TYR A 72 5.18 1.87 5.94
CA TYR A 72 6.20 2.08 6.97
C TYR A 72 7.59 1.56 6.58
N TRP A 73 7.68 0.60 5.67
CA TRP A 73 8.95 0.08 5.14
C TRP A 73 9.80 1.11 4.42
N MET A 74 9.19 2.20 3.96
CA MET A 74 9.91 3.30 3.33
C MET A 74 10.75 4.11 4.33
N MET A 75 10.43 4.07 5.63
CA MET A 75 11.11 4.89 6.64
C MET A 75 12.61 4.62 6.72
N ASP A 76 13.01 3.35 6.59
CA ASP A 76 14.42 2.96 6.57
C ASP A 76 15.16 3.40 5.29
N GLN A 77 14.42 3.82 4.27
CA GLN A 77 14.97 4.23 2.98
C GLN A 77 15.01 5.75 2.81
N ILE A 78 14.54 6.52 3.81
CA ILE A 78 14.54 7.98 3.74
C ILE A 78 15.98 8.49 3.76
N PRO A 79 16.44 9.19 2.69
CA PRO A 79 17.79 9.71 2.64
C PRO A 79 18.08 10.69 3.79
N GLU A 80 19.31 10.70 4.30
CA GLU A 80 19.72 11.52 5.45
C GLU A 80 19.31 13.00 5.30
N GLY A 81 19.51 13.59 4.12
CA GLY A 81 19.12 14.98 3.83
C GLY A 81 17.62 15.26 3.80
N TRP A 82 16.79 14.20 3.85
CA TRP A 82 15.32 14.27 3.82
C TRP A 82 14.66 13.84 5.13
N GLN A 83 15.42 13.26 6.07
CA GLN A 83 14.87 12.73 7.32
C GLN A 83 14.09 13.78 8.11
N GLU A 84 14.64 15.01 8.27
CA GLU A 84 13.99 16.08 8.99
C GLU A 84 12.83 16.75 8.21
N LYS A 85 12.74 16.52 6.92
CA LYS A 85 11.73 17.13 6.03
C LYS A 85 10.56 16.21 5.75
N THR A 86 10.76 14.89 5.88
CA THR A 86 9.74 13.89 5.59
C THR A 86 8.82 13.73 6.78
N ARG A 87 7.53 13.77 6.50
CA ARG A 87 6.47 13.58 7.49
C ARG A 87 5.59 12.39 7.08
N PHE A 88 4.96 11.78 8.03
CA PHE A 88 3.95 10.76 7.80
C PHE A 88 2.56 11.30 8.13
N ALA A 89 1.58 10.96 7.30
CA ALA A 89 0.17 11.21 7.59
C ALA A 89 -0.64 9.95 7.26
N PRO A 90 -1.56 9.52 8.14
CA PRO A 90 -2.53 8.48 7.80
C PRO A 90 -3.49 9.00 6.74
N PHE A 91 -4.23 8.09 6.11
CA PHE A 91 -5.36 8.49 5.29
C PHE A 91 -6.44 9.21 6.14
N PRO A 92 -7.34 9.99 5.52
CA PRO A 92 -8.38 10.71 6.24
C PRO A 92 -9.07 9.85 7.31
N GLU A 93 -9.48 10.45 8.42
CA GLU A 93 -10.08 9.80 9.59
C GLU A 93 -9.14 8.79 10.30
N ASN A 94 -7.84 9.06 10.27
CA ASN A 94 -6.81 8.20 10.87
C ASN A 94 -6.89 6.74 10.38
N ARG A 95 -7.10 6.54 9.08
CA ARG A 95 -7.10 5.20 8.47
C ARG A 95 -5.69 4.76 8.10
N LEU A 96 -5.37 3.51 8.43
CA LEU A 96 -4.18 2.82 7.94
C LEU A 96 -4.61 1.60 7.13
N ILE A 97 -4.02 1.43 5.95
CA ILE A 97 -4.29 0.25 5.13
C ILE A 97 -3.46 -0.89 5.68
N SER A 98 -4.12 -1.96 6.04
CA SER A 98 -3.53 -3.19 6.50
C SER A 98 -3.63 -4.24 5.41
N SER A 99 -2.56 -4.97 5.21
CA SER A 99 -2.54 -6.14 4.34
C SER A 99 -2.19 -7.36 5.20
N PRO A 100 -3.12 -7.85 6.01
CA PRO A 100 -2.82 -8.77 7.11
C PRO A 100 -2.25 -10.12 6.66
N GLU A 101 -2.55 -10.56 5.46
CA GLU A 101 -2.17 -11.90 4.99
C GLU A 101 -1.32 -11.86 3.72
N THR A 102 -0.53 -10.84 3.61
CA THR A 102 0.04 -10.48 2.33
C THR A 102 1.34 -11.18 1.99
N PHE A 103 2.11 -11.58 2.96
CA PHE A 103 3.37 -12.28 2.74
C PHE A 103 3.44 -13.53 3.59
N GLY A 104 3.71 -14.62 2.91
CA GLY A 104 4.02 -15.88 3.53
C GLY A 104 5.31 -16.44 2.93
N TRP A 105 6.01 -17.21 3.72
CA TRP A 105 7.12 -18.00 3.25
C TRP A 105 6.61 -19.37 2.82
N ALA A 106 6.99 -19.81 1.63
CA ALA A 106 6.63 -21.13 1.13
C ALA A 106 7.90 -21.98 0.96
N ILE A 107 7.80 -23.25 1.29
CA ILE A 107 8.86 -24.24 1.06
C ILE A 107 8.40 -25.17 -0.07
N VAL A 108 9.22 -25.28 -1.10
CA VAL A 108 8.91 -26.13 -2.24
C VAL A 108 8.83 -27.61 -1.79
N SER A 109 7.72 -28.27 -2.07
CA SER A 109 7.42 -29.62 -1.58
C SER A 109 8.40 -30.69 -2.09
N SER A 110 8.99 -30.50 -3.26
CA SER A 110 9.93 -31.44 -3.89
C SER A 110 11.34 -31.44 -3.32
N TYR A 111 11.70 -30.48 -2.46
CA TYR A 111 13.04 -30.47 -1.86
C TYR A 111 13.21 -31.55 -0.78
N SER A 112 14.48 -31.95 -0.52
CA SER A 112 14.82 -32.92 0.51
C SER A 112 14.37 -32.46 1.90
N HIS A 113 14.26 -33.40 2.82
CA HIS A 113 13.89 -33.11 4.21
C HIS A 113 14.86 -32.12 4.87
N GLU A 114 16.14 -32.31 4.70
CA GLU A 114 17.19 -31.42 5.23
C GLU A 114 17.06 -29.98 4.74
N VAL A 115 16.77 -29.79 3.44
CA VAL A 115 16.56 -28.46 2.86
C VAL A 115 15.30 -27.80 3.45
N LYS A 116 14.24 -28.59 3.64
CA LYS A 116 13.01 -28.09 4.26
C LYS A 116 13.20 -27.69 5.73
N GLU A 117 13.97 -28.46 6.49
CA GLU A 117 14.30 -28.12 7.89
C GLU A 117 15.16 -26.85 7.97
N GLY A 118 16.17 -26.73 7.10
CA GLY A 118 16.99 -25.53 7.02
C GLY A 118 16.18 -24.29 6.64
N ALA A 119 15.31 -24.40 5.65
CA ALA A 119 14.39 -23.32 5.28
C ALA A 119 13.44 -22.93 6.41
N ALA A 120 12.87 -23.91 7.11
CA ALA A 120 12.01 -23.64 8.25
C ALA A 120 12.75 -22.93 9.41
N ALA A 121 14.00 -23.30 9.67
CA ALA A 121 14.83 -22.63 10.67
C ALA A 121 15.14 -21.17 10.24
N LEU A 122 15.47 -20.95 8.97
CA LEU A 122 15.68 -19.61 8.42
C LEU A 122 14.42 -18.73 8.54
N PHE A 123 13.23 -19.27 8.22
CA PHE A 123 11.99 -18.53 8.33
C PHE A 123 11.66 -18.13 9.77
N LYS A 124 11.86 -19.04 10.73
CA LYS A 124 11.69 -18.73 12.15
C LYS A 124 12.64 -17.62 12.60
N LEU A 125 13.92 -17.67 12.18
CA LEU A 125 14.90 -16.64 12.49
C LEU A 125 14.47 -15.29 11.88
N ARG A 126 14.13 -15.27 10.60
CA ARG A 126 13.71 -14.05 9.88
C ARG A 126 12.47 -13.42 10.52
N THR A 127 11.44 -14.22 10.79
CA THR A 127 10.21 -13.74 11.45
C THR A 127 10.53 -13.11 12.81
N ARG A 128 11.39 -13.76 13.61
CA ARG A 128 11.80 -13.21 14.89
C ARG A 128 12.51 -11.86 14.74
N LEU A 129 13.47 -11.74 13.82
CA LEU A 129 14.20 -10.49 13.58
C LEU A 129 13.26 -9.37 13.09
N ASP A 130 12.30 -9.69 12.21
CA ASP A 130 11.32 -8.72 11.75
C ASP A 130 10.38 -8.24 12.88
N MET A 131 10.00 -9.13 13.79
CA MET A 131 9.23 -8.77 14.99
C MET A 131 10.04 -7.89 15.95
N GLU A 132 11.27 -8.29 16.27
CA GLU A 132 12.18 -7.53 17.13
C GLU A 132 12.41 -6.11 16.58
N LYS A 133 12.57 -5.98 15.26
CA LYS A 133 12.70 -4.67 14.60
C LYS A 133 11.45 -3.79 14.76
N ARG A 134 10.26 -4.37 14.61
CA ARG A 134 8.99 -3.65 14.81
C ARG A 134 8.79 -3.23 16.25
N GLU A 135 9.05 -4.13 17.19
CA GLU A 135 8.98 -3.82 18.61
C GLU A 135 9.98 -2.72 19.00
N ALA A 136 11.19 -2.76 18.46
CA ALA A 136 12.20 -1.74 18.68
C ALA A 136 11.76 -0.37 18.17
N LEU A 137 11.05 -0.28 17.05
CA LEU A 137 10.50 0.99 16.56
C LEU A 137 9.54 1.62 17.59
N PHE A 138 8.61 0.83 18.13
CA PHE A 138 7.64 1.31 19.12
C PHE A 138 8.24 1.52 20.51
N ALA A 139 9.34 0.85 20.83
CA ALA A 139 10.06 1.01 22.09
C ALA A 139 11.02 2.22 22.08
N ARG A 140 11.41 2.70 20.91
CA ARG A 140 12.24 3.92 20.82
C ARG A 140 11.41 5.13 21.25
N GLU A 141 11.95 5.92 22.18
CA GLU A 141 11.34 7.15 22.65
C GLU A 141 12.27 8.35 22.42
N GLY A 142 11.67 9.52 22.16
CA GLY A 142 12.38 10.80 22.14
C GLY A 142 13.17 11.08 20.84
N GLU A 143 14.38 11.64 21.01
CA GLU A 143 15.16 12.24 19.92
C GLU A 143 15.75 11.26 18.89
N ALA A 144 15.76 9.98 19.21
CA ALA A 144 16.29 8.95 18.30
C ALA A 144 15.39 8.65 17.07
N LEU A 145 14.18 9.21 17.03
CA LEU A 145 13.22 9.01 15.95
C LEU A 145 13.22 10.18 14.97
N ILE A 146 13.23 9.88 13.67
CA ILE A 146 12.97 10.90 12.66
C ILE A 146 11.49 11.36 12.71
N PRO A 147 11.15 12.55 12.21
CA PRO A 147 9.78 13.07 12.25
C PRO A 147 8.73 12.11 11.69
N ALA A 148 8.99 11.44 10.57
CA ALA A 148 8.07 10.46 9.97
C ALA A 148 7.79 9.27 10.89
N GLU A 149 8.79 8.76 11.61
CA GLU A 149 8.60 7.67 12.60
C GLU A 149 7.76 8.12 13.78
N ARG A 150 8.01 9.32 14.29
CA ARG A 150 7.18 9.91 15.38
C ARG A 150 5.73 10.07 14.97
N ASP A 151 5.50 10.59 13.77
CA ASP A 151 4.15 10.77 13.22
C ASP A 151 3.41 9.42 13.07
N TYR A 152 4.12 8.40 12.57
CA TYR A 152 3.56 7.05 12.42
C TYR A 152 3.18 6.43 13.75
N ILE A 153 4.09 6.49 14.75
CA ILE A 153 3.82 5.97 16.10
C ILE A 153 2.63 6.72 16.72
N GLN A 154 2.56 8.03 16.54
CA GLN A 154 1.45 8.82 17.06
C GLN A 154 0.12 8.47 16.40
N ALA A 155 0.10 8.31 15.07
CA ALA A 155 -1.09 7.86 14.34
C ALA A 155 -1.56 6.49 14.85
N TYR A 156 -0.63 5.56 15.09
CA TYR A 156 -0.93 4.23 15.61
C TYR A 156 -1.47 4.27 17.04
N LYS A 157 -0.87 5.08 17.93
CA LYS A 157 -1.33 5.26 19.32
C LYS A 157 -2.72 5.91 19.42
N ASN A 158 -3.14 6.63 18.37
CA ASN A 158 -4.46 7.26 18.29
C ASN A 158 -5.56 6.29 17.82
N ASN A 159 -5.37 4.97 17.95
CA ASN A 159 -6.32 3.93 17.55
C ASN A 159 -6.78 4.10 16.09
N PRO A 160 -5.90 3.86 15.12
CA PRO A 160 -6.25 4.01 13.72
C PRO A 160 -7.32 2.99 13.32
N LYS A 161 -8.18 3.40 12.40
CA LYS A 161 -9.05 2.45 11.70
C LYS A 161 -8.19 1.65 10.73
N LEU A 162 -8.01 0.36 11.01
CA LEU A 162 -7.30 -0.53 10.09
C LEU A 162 -8.24 -0.98 8.98
N VAL A 163 -7.87 -0.67 7.75
CA VAL A 163 -8.63 -1.06 6.56
C VAL A 163 -7.93 -2.24 5.91
N PRO A 164 -8.52 -3.44 5.94
CA PRO A 164 -7.95 -4.59 5.25
C PRO A 164 -8.09 -4.44 3.74
N ASN A 165 -7.06 -4.84 3.01
CA ASN A 165 -7.07 -4.89 1.56
C ASN A 165 -6.86 -6.32 1.08
N TYR A 166 -7.93 -7.09 1.01
CA TYR A 166 -7.86 -8.49 0.59
C TYR A 166 -7.78 -8.65 -0.93
N GLN A 167 -8.39 -7.74 -1.70
CA GLN A 167 -8.51 -7.88 -3.16
C GLN A 167 -7.18 -7.72 -3.90
N VAL A 168 -6.34 -6.81 -3.45
CA VAL A 168 -5.08 -6.45 -4.12
C VAL A 168 -4.10 -7.61 -4.29
N LYS A 169 -4.26 -8.71 -3.57
CA LYS A 169 -3.30 -9.81 -3.59
C LYS A 169 -3.77 -11.07 -4.28
N TRP A 170 -5.05 -11.21 -4.42
CA TRP A 170 -5.61 -12.45 -4.92
C TRP A 170 -6.03 -12.36 -6.39
N ASN A 171 -6.05 -11.17 -6.92
CA ASN A 171 -6.42 -10.94 -8.31
C ASN A 171 -5.27 -10.30 -9.09
N SER A 172 -4.22 -11.09 -9.40
CA SER A 172 -3.10 -10.65 -10.21
C SER A 172 -3.52 -10.24 -11.63
N ILE A 173 -4.50 -10.93 -12.21
CA ILE A 173 -5.06 -10.61 -13.53
C ILE A 173 -5.66 -9.20 -13.51
N LEU A 174 -6.47 -8.88 -12.50
CA LEU A 174 -7.04 -7.54 -12.37
C LEU A 174 -5.94 -6.47 -12.29
N GLN A 175 -4.88 -6.73 -11.53
CA GLN A 175 -3.83 -5.73 -11.33
C GLN A 175 -2.88 -5.60 -12.52
N GLU A 176 -2.43 -6.71 -13.07
CA GLU A 176 -1.35 -6.74 -14.04
C GLU A 176 -1.85 -6.57 -15.48
N GLU A 177 -3.05 -7.04 -15.78
CA GLU A 177 -3.62 -7.00 -17.12
C GLU A 177 -4.69 -5.90 -17.22
N THR A 178 -5.78 -6.03 -16.48
CA THR A 178 -6.94 -5.14 -16.64
C THR A 178 -6.64 -3.71 -16.23
N LEU A 179 -6.01 -3.49 -15.07
CA LEU A 179 -5.67 -2.14 -14.63
C LEU A 179 -4.57 -1.51 -15.49
N ALA A 180 -3.61 -2.29 -15.96
CA ALA A 180 -2.56 -1.78 -16.83
C ALA A 180 -3.09 -1.30 -18.19
N GLU A 181 -4.15 -1.90 -18.71
CA GLU A 181 -4.79 -1.53 -19.97
C GLU A 181 -5.86 -0.43 -19.77
N ALA A 182 -6.77 -0.61 -18.80
CA ALA A 182 -7.92 0.26 -18.62
C ALA A 182 -7.59 1.59 -17.91
N LEU A 183 -6.64 1.60 -16.97
CA LEU A 183 -6.32 2.81 -16.21
C LEU A 183 -5.80 3.95 -17.09
N PRO A 184 -4.88 3.75 -18.05
CA PRO A 184 -4.48 4.80 -18.98
C PRO A 184 -5.64 5.37 -19.78
N GLU A 185 -6.60 4.54 -20.20
CA GLU A 185 -7.78 4.98 -20.95
C GLU A 185 -8.76 5.79 -20.11
N LEU A 186 -8.97 5.38 -18.84
CA LEU A 186 -9.76 6.15 -17.89
C LEU A 186 -9.15 7.55 -17.64
N ILE A 187 -7.83 7.60 -17.42
CA ILE A 187 -7.12 8.86 -17.14
C ILE A 187 -7.11 9.76 -18.36
N ALA A 188 -6.94 9.20 -19.56
CA ALA A 188 -7.05 9.94 -20.81
C ALA A 188 -8.48 10.39 -21.15
N GLY A 189 -9.49 9.95 -20.38
CA GLY A 189 -10.90 10.26 -20.62
C GLY A 189 -11.50 9.55 -21.82
N LYS A 190 -10.90 8.45 -22.28
CA LYS A 190 -11.39 7.65 -23.40
C LYS A 190 -12.54 6.73 -22.97
N ILE A 191 -12.53 6.32 -21.71
CA ILE A 191 -13.61 5.56 -21.07
C ILE A 191 -14.13 6.32 -19.86
N SER A 192 -15.39 6.09 -19.51
CA SER A 192 -16.02 6.64 -18.30
C SER A 192 -15.63 5.83 -17.05
N PRO A 193 -15.84 6.37 -15.83
CA PRO A 193 -15.72 5.60 -14.61
C PRO A 193 -16.59 4.33 -14.57
N GLU A 194 -17.80 4.38 -15.15
CA GLU A 194 -18.70 3.24 -15.26
C GLU A 194 -18.13 2.16 -16.19
N GLU A 195 -17.67 2.56 -17.38
CA GLU A 195 -17.02 1.64 -18.34
C GLU A 195 -15.73 1.02 -17.78
N PHE A 196 -15.00 1.76 -16.92
CA PHE A 196 -13.80 1.23 -16.28
C PHE A 196 -14.10 0.09 -15.30
N THR A 197 -15.31 0.01 -14.77
CA THR A 197 -15.75 -1.02 -13.81
C THR A 197 -16.36 -2.26 -14.48
N GLU A 198 -16.57 -2.26 -15.79
CA GLU A 198 -17.06 -3.39 -16.59
C GLU A 198 -15.99 -4.47 -16.79
#